data_94791f0f8dd6787d276288638e05a717
#
_entry.id   94791f0f8dd6787d276288638e05a717
#
_cell.length_a   1.000
_cell.length_b   1.000
_cell.length_c   1.000
_cell.angle_alpha   90.00
_cell.angle_beta   90.00
_cell.angle_gamma   90.00
#
_symmetry.space_group_name_H-M   'P 1'
#
loop_
_entity.id
_entity.type
_entity.pdbx_description
1 polymer ?
#
loop_
_entity_poly.entity_id
_entity_poly.type
_entity_poly.pdbx_seq_one_letter_code
_entity_poly.pdbx_strand_id
1 'polypeptide(L)'
;MTRRSLLSGAALAATGGLVVRHHWRSQVPRRRPPMSRVAILKCDRYDLTPGVVDDGFRLITPPVRGKRVLLKPNLVEYSSAAPINTHPMLIASVIDALHRLGAASVVVADGPGHVRDTDLLLSESGLQAQLKAVGRADFVDLNFDSVARVTPSTGLTQLQEIWLPKALLSA
;
A
#
# COMPACT_ATOMS: atom_id res chain seq x y z
N MET A 1 -27.26 44.80 -31.35
CA MET A 1 -26.92 43.34 -31.36
C MET A 1 -28.20 42.55 -31.51
N THR A 2 -28.40 41.86 -32.60
CA THR A 2 -29.62 41.10 -32.88
C THR A 2 -29.54 39.70 -32.26
N ARG A 3 -30.71 39.17 -31.83
CA ARG A 3 -30.78 37.82 -31.23
C ARG A 3 -30.12 36.72 -32.09
N ARG A 4 -30.04 36.91 -33.41
CA ARG A 4 -29.38 35.99 -34.34
C ARG A 4 -27.84 35.94 -34.18
N SER A 5 -27.18 37.05 -33.83
CA SER A 5 -25.72 37.08 -33.63
C SER A 5 -25.30 36.41 -32.33
N LEU A 6 -26.16 36.40 -31.30
CA LEU A 6 -25.90 35.66 -30.05
C LEU A 6 -26.04 34.15 -30.22
N LEU A 7 -27.00 33.68 -31.02
CA LEU A 7 -27.16 32.24 -31.27
C LEU A 7 -26.03 31.68 -32.12
N SER A 8 -25.52 32.44 -33.09
CA SER A 8 -24.37 32.00 -33.91
C SER A 8 -23.07 31.93 -33.11
N GLY A 9 -22.86 32.86 -32.18
CA GLY A 9 -21.69 32.83 -31.28
C GLY A 9 -21.73 31.67 -30.28
N ALA A 10 -22.90 31.35 -29.75
CA ALA A 10 -23.07 30.22 -28.81
C ALA A 10 -22.89 28.87 -29.50
N ALA A 11 -23.34 28.71 -30.76
CA ALA A 11 -23.15 27.49 -31.53
C ALA A 11 -21.68 27.23 -31.88
N LEU A 12 -20.92 28.28 -32.24
CA LEU A 12 -19.48 28.18 -32.51
C LEU A 12 -18.66 27.86 -31.24
N ALA A 13 -19.02 28.40 -30.11
CA ALA A 13 -18.38 28.12 -28.85
C ALA A 13 -18.63 26.66 -28.37
N ALA A 14 -19.87 26.17 -28.57
CA ALA A 14 -20.22 24.79 -28.19
C ALA A 14 -19.55 23.76 -29.10
N THR A 15 -19.45 23.99 -30.40
CA THR A 15 -18.76 23.09 -31.34
C THR A 15 -17.24 23.12 -31.16
N GLY A 16 -16.65 24.33 -30.93
CA GLY A 16 -15.23 24.48 -30.63
C GLY A 16 -14.82 23.75 -29.34
N GLY A 17 -15.61 23.88 -28.28
CA GLY A 17 -15.41 23.23 -27.02
C GLY A 17 -15.49 21.69 -27.10
N LEU A 18 -16.44 21.18 -27.90
CA LEU A 18 -16.59 19.74 -28.15
C LEU A 18 -15.42 19.15 -28.96
N VAL A 19 -14.94 19.85 -29.97
CA VAL A 19 -13.81 19.43 -30.82
C VAL A 19 -12.52 19.43 -30.00
N VAL A 20 -12.26 20.48 -29.19
CA VAL A 20 -11.08 20.55 -28.31
C VAL A 20 -11.12 19.42 -27.27
N ARG A 21 -12.29 19.18 -26.67
CA ARG A 21 -12.45 18.12 -25.67
C ARG A 21 -12.29 16.72 -26.29
N HIS A 22 -12.74 16.53 -27.52
CA HIS A 22 -12.56 15.26 -28.24
C HIS A 22 -11.09 15.06 -28.66
N HIS A 23 -10.44 16.10 -29.14
CA HIS A 23 -9.01 16.06 -29.53
C HIS A 23 -8.09 15.80 -28.32
N TRP A 24 -8.38 16.39 -27.17
CA TRP A 24 -7.65 16.14 -25.92
C TRP A 24 -7.79 14.70 -25.42
N ARG A 25 -9.00 14.13 -25.52
CA ARG A 25 -9.22 12.73 -25.14
C ARG A 25 -8.54 11.73 -26.07
N SER A 26 -8.35 12.06 -27.33
CA SER A 26 -7.69 11.18 -28.30
C SER A 26 -6.17 11.23 -28.25
N GLN A 27 -5.58 12.25 -27.65
CA GLN A 27 -4.13 12.41 -27.55
C GLN A 27 -3.52 11.81 -26.26
N VAL A 28 -4.34 11.43 -25.28
CA VAL A 28 -3.82 10.67 -24.14
C VAL A 28 -3.48 9.27 -24.62
N PRO A 29 -2.20 8.88 -24.73
CA PRO A 29 -1.84 7.54 -25.11
C PRO A 29 -2.49 6.60 -24.09
N ARG A 30 -3.44 5.79 -24.54
CA ARG A 30 -3.94 4.68 -23.73
C ARG A 30 -2.81 3.67 -23.58
N ARG A 31 -1.87 3.94 -22.67
CA ARG A 31 -0.95 2.89 -22.23
C ARG A 31 -1.83 1.76 -21.71
N ARG A 32 -1.80 0.63 -22.37
CA ARG A 32 -2.36 -0.59 -21.78
C ARG A 32 -1.70 -0.72 -20.42
N PRO A 33 -2.49 -0.78 -19.33
CA PRO A 33 -1.89 -0.97 -18.01
C PRO A 33 -1.01 -2.23 -18.10
N PRO A 34 0.19 -2.21 -17.51
CA PRO A 34 1.00 -3.42 -17.49
C PRO A 34 0.17 -4.55 -16.89
N MET A 35 0.18 -5.71 -17.50
CA MET A 35 -0.50 -6.89 -16.97
C MET A 35 0.17 -7.25 -15.63
N SER A 36 -0.60 -7.19 -14.55
CA SER A 36 -0.13 -7.63 -13.24
C SER A 36 -0.42 -9.11 -13.06
N ARG A 37 0.54 -9.86 -12.51
CA ARG A 37 0.32 -11.24 -12.10
C ARG A 37 -0.30 -11.23 -10.70
N VAL A 38 -1.36 -12.00 -10.53
CA VAL A 38 -2.05 -12.17 -9.25
C VAL A 38 -2.09 -13.67 -8.94
N ALA A 39 -1.73 -14.05 -7.72
CA ALA A 39 -1.89 -15.39 -7.20
C ALA A 39 -3.06 -15.40 -6.21
N ILE A 40 -3.96 -16.37 -6.35
CA ILE A 40 -5.05 -16.63 -5.42
C ILE A 40 -4.82 -18.02 -4.85
N LEU A 41 -4.61 -18.09 -3.53
CA LEU A 41 -4.35 -19.34 -2.83
C LEU A 41 -5.39 -19.52 -1.73
N LYS A 42 -5.88 -20.77 -1.60
CA LYS A 42 -6.80 -21.12 -0.53
C LYS A 42 -6.00 -21.41 0.74
N CYS A 43 -6.46 -20.85 1.88
CA CYS A 43 -5.92 -21.11 3.20
C CYS A 43 -7.08 -21.27 4.17
N ASP A 44 -7.34 -22.50 4.60
CA ASP A 44 -8.50 -22.81 5.45
C ASP A 44 -8.25 -22.52 6.93
N ARG A 45 -6.99 -22.44 7.36
CA ARG A 45 -6.57 -22.20 8.75
C ARG A 45 -5.27 -21.43 8.81
N TYR A 46 -5.07 -20.62 9.82
CA TYR A 46 -3.88 -19.78 9.95
C TYR A 46 -2.58 -20.57 10.23
N ASP A 47 -2.65 -21.75 10.81
CA ASP A 47 -1.48 -22.63 11.00
C ASP A 47 -0.90 -23.18 9.67
N LEU A 48 -1.67 -23.09 8.58
CA LEU A 48 -1.22 -23.43 7.23
C LEU A 48 -0.55 -22.26 6.48
N THR A 49 -0.57 -21.06 7.06
CA THR A 49 -0.04 -19.85 6.38
C THR A 49 1.44 -19.99 5.95
N PRO A 50 2.35 -20.67 6.67
CA PRO A 50 3.72 -20.80 6.21
C PRO A 50 3.83 -21.44 4.82
N GLY A 51 3.15 -22.56 4.59
CA GLY A 51 3.13 -23.23 3.30
C GLY A 51 2.47 -22.43 2.19
N VAL A 52 1.33 -21.80 2.51
CA VAL A 52 0.57 -20.97 1.55
C VAL A 52 1.37 -19.74 1.14
N VAL A 53 2.08 -19.10 2.07
CA VAL A 53 2.95 -17.94 1.78
C VAL A 53 4.13 -18.35 0.90
N ASP A 54 4.75 -19.51 1.18
CA ASP A 54 5.83 -20.02 0.36
C ASP A 54 5.38 -20.34 -1.08
N ASP A 55 4.19 -20.92 -1.24
CA ASP A 55 3.58 -21.16 -2.56
C ASP A 55 3.33 -19.85 -3.29
N GLY A 56 2.79 -18.84 -2.60
CA GLY A 56 2.56 -17.52 -3.15
C GLY A 56 3.85 -16.85 -3.64
N PHE A 57 4.91 -16.92 -2.85
CA PHE A 57 6.20 -16.34 -3.23
C PHE A 57 6.92 -17.13 -4.34
N ARG A 58 6.68 -18.43 -4.48
CA ARG A 58 7.13 -19.19 -5.66
C ARG A 58 6.44 -18.73 -6.95
N LEU A 59 5.15 -18.39 -6.87
CA LEU A 59 4.37 -17.91 -8.02
C LEU A 59 4.72 -16.47 -8.41
N ILE A 60 5.01 -15.60 -7.42
CA ILE A 60 5.23 -14.17 -7.61
C ILE A 60 6.60 -13.75 -7.05
N THR A 61 7.65 -14.40 -7.29
CA THR A 61 8.97 -14.15 -6.72
C THR A 61 9.28 -12.65 -6.53
N PRO A 62 9.15 -12.07 -5.32
CA PRO A 62 9.45 -10.66 -5.11
C PRO A 62 10.96 -10.42 -5.13
N PRO A 63 11.45 -9.33 -5.72
CA PRO A 63 12.88 -9.04 -5.84
C PRO A 63 13.44 -8.44 -4.52
N VAL A 64 13.46 -9.24 -3.44
CA VAL A 64 13.81 -8.79 -2.08
C VAL A 64 15.23 -9.12 -1.65
N ARG A 65 15.97 -9.93 -2.42
CA ARG A 65 17.32 -10.35 -2.05
C ARG A 65 18.24 -9.16 -1.81
N GLY A 66 18.85 -9.10 -0.63
CA GLY A 66 19.73 -8.03 -0.20
C GLY A 66 19.04 -6.70 0.10
N LYS A 67 17.71 -6.65 0.04
CA LYS A 67 16.97 -5.41 0.31
C LYS A 67 16.48 -5.34 1.74
N ARG A 68 16.29 -4.12 2.21
CA ARG A 68 15.49 -3.81 3.39
C ARG A 68 14.02 -3.81 2.97
N VAL A 69 13.19 -4.51 3.72
CA VAL A 69 11.76 -4.68 3.41
C VAL A 69 10.94 -4.12 4.56
N LEU A 70 10.02 -3.22 4.24
CA LEU A 70 8.98 -2.80 5.16
C LEU A 70 7.72 -3.60 4.87
N LEU A 71 7.27 -4.38 5.85
CA LEU A 71 6.03 -5.13 5.83
C LEU A 71 4.95 -4.32 6.54
N LYS A 72 3.97 -3.83 5.77
CA LYS A 72 2.83 -3.11 6.33
C LYS A 72 1.61 -4.03 6.43
N PRO A 73 1.31 -4.59 7.61
CA PRO A 73 0.04 -5.24 7.86
C PRO A 73 -1.10 -4.20 7.90
N ASN A 74 -2.33 -4.65 8.01
CA ASN A 74 -3.44 -3.78 8.37
C ASN A 74 -3.70 -3.88 9.87
N LEU A 75 -3.36 -2.86 10.63
CA LEU A 75 -3.62 -2.72 12.05
C LEU A 75 -4.55 -1.53 12.27
N VAL A 76 -5.75 -1.78 12.78
CA VAL A 76 -6.79 -0.74 12.92
C VAL A 76 -7.08 -0.47 14.39
N GLU A 77 -7.61 -1.48 15.08
CA GLU A 77 -7.95 -1.45 16.50
C GLU A 77 -8.09 -2.87 17.02
N TYR A 78 -8.07 -3.05 18.34
CA TYR A 78 -8.36 -4.35 18.93
C TYR A 78 -9.86 -4.55 19.10
N SER A 79 -10.33 -5.75 18.76
CA SER A 79 -11.67 -6.23 19.08
C SER A 79 -11.60 -7.73 19.40
N SER A 80 -12.13 -8.11 20.54
CA SER A 80 -12.29 -9.54 20.90
C SER A 80 -13.43 -10.22 20.12
N ALA A 81 -14.33 -9.43 19.50
CA ALA A 81 -15.54 -9.92 18.85
C ALA A 81 -15.36 -10.17 17.34
N ALA A 82 -14.34 -9.56 16.71
CA ALA A 82 -14.18 -9.65 15.27
C ALA A 82 -12.70 -9.55 14.84
N PRO A 83 -12.29 -10.29 13.81
CA PRO A 83 -10.96 -10.18 13.23
C PRO A 83 -10.86 -8.90 12.37
N ILE A 84 -10.31 -7.83 12.94
CA ILE A 84 -10.15 -6.53 12.26
C ILE A 84 -8.76 -6.40 11.64
N ASN A 85 -7.76 -6.97 12.30
CA ASN A 85 -6.35 -6.82 11.95
C ASN A 85 -5.85 -7.99 11.09
N THR A 86 -4.74 -7.78 10.39
CA THR A 86 -4.02 -8.88 9.77
C THR A 86 -3.58 -9.87 10.83
N HIS A 87 -3.87 -11.15 10.63
CA HIS A 87 -3.61 -12.19 11.63
C HIS A 87 -2.10 -12.34 11.91
N PRO A 88 -1.65 -12.39 13.17
CA PRO A 88 -0.22 -12.43 13.53
C PRO A 88 0.55 -13.59 12.91
N MET A 89 -0.03 -14.78 12.78
CA MET A 89 0.63 -15.92 12.13
C MET A 89 0.90 -15.69 10.64
N LEU A 90 0.03 -14.96 9.95
CA LEU A 90 0.29 -14.58 8.55
C LEU A 90 1.48 -13.62 8.48
N ILE A 91 1.54 -12.63 9.36
CA ILE A 91 2.67 -11.68 9.43
C ILE A 91 3.98 -12.44 9.69
N ALA A 92 3.99 -13.31 10.67
CA ALA A 92 5.15 -14.14 11.01
C ALA A 92 5.60 -15.01 9.82
N SER A 93 4.66 -15.66 9.13
CA SER A 93 4.93 -16.48 7.95
C SER A 93 5.58 -15.67 6.82
N VAL A 94 5.09 -14.44 6.59
CA VAL A 94 5.65 -13.54 5.57
C VAL A 94 7.05 -13.08 5.95
N ILE A 95 7.32 -12.74 7.23
CA ILE A 95 8.66 -12.38 7.73
C ILE A 95 9.66 -13.50 7.45
N ASP A 96 9.32 -14.71 7.85
CA ASP A 96 10.18 -15.87 7.64
C ASP A 96 10.46 -16.15 6.18
N ALA A 97 9.42 -16.07 5.34
CA ALA A 97 9.58 -16.27 3.90
C ALA A 97 10.45 -15.19 3.24
N LEU A 98 10.31 -13.92 3.63
CA LEU A 98 11.18 -12.84 3.15
C LEU A 98 12.64 -13.05 3.51
N HIS A 99 12.91 -13.51 4.74
CA HIS A 99 14.29 -13.87 5.14
C HIS A 99 14.82 -15.06 4.34
N ARG A 100 14.01 -16.11 4.10
CA ARG A 100 14.43 -17.24 3.25
C ARG A 100 14.72 -16.79 1.81
N LEU A 101 14.00 -15.78 1.30
CA LEU A 101 14.28 -15.19 -0.02
C LEU A 101 15.52 -14.28 -0.03
N GLY A 102 16.14 -14.06 1.13
CA GLY A 102 17.39 -13.31 1.26
C GLY A 102 17.21 -11.82 1.46
N ALA A 103 16.07 -11.37 2.01
CA ALA A 103 15.95 -9.98 2.48
C ALA A 103 17.05 -9.67 3.51
N ALA A 104 17.67 -8.50 3.41
CA ALA A 104 18.72 -8.06 4.34
C ALA A 104 18.13 -7.74 5.72
N SER A 105 16.94 -7.16 5.76
CA SER A 105 16.18 -6.94 6.99
C SER A 105 14.69 -6.82 6.67
N VAL A 106 13.84 -7.11 7.66
CA VAL A 106 12.40 -6.93 7.60
C VAL A 106 11.99 -6.09 8.80
N VAL A 107 11.26 -5.00 8.55
CA VAL A 107 10.64 -4.16 9.56
C VAL A 107 9.13 -4.26 9.39
N VAL A 108 8.41 -4.52 10.46
CA VAL A 108 6.95 -4.47 10.47
C VAL A 108 6.53 -3.07 10.91
N ALA A 109 5.75 -2.40 10.11
CA ALA A 109 5.35 -1.01 10.41
C ALA A 109 3.90 -0.76 10.03
N ASP A 110 3.16 -0.08 10.88
CA ASP A 110 1.84 0.46 10.57
C ASP A 110 1.58 1.72 11.40
N GLY A 111 0.58 2.50 11.01
CA GLY A 111 0.02 3.59 11.79
C GLY A 111 -1.42 3.28 12.10
N PRO A 112 -1.74 2.62 13.23
CA PRO A 112 -3.12 2.35 13.61
C PRO A 112 -3.98 3.62 13.64
N GLY A 113 -5.30 3.45 13.66
CA GLY A 113 -6.25 4.57 13.61
C GLY A 113 -6.00 5.64 14.67
N HIS A 114 -6.40 6.87 14.37
CA HIS A 114 -6.21 8.01 15.27
C HIS A 114 -6.71 7.73 16.69
N VAL A 115 -5.90 8.14 17.70
CA VAL A 115 -6.20 7.94 19.14
C VAL A 115 -6.29 6.44 19.53
N ARG A 116 -5.58 5.56 18.85
CA ARG A 116 -5.47 4.15 19.23
C ARG A 116 -4.20 3.93 20.07
N ASP A 117 -4.32 3.06 21.06
CA ASP A 117 -3.19 2.57 21.83
C ASP A 117 -2.52 1.43 21.05
N THR A 118 -1.38 1.72 20.45
CA THR A 118 -0.64 0.75 19.63
C THR A 118 -0.08 -0.38 20.47
N ASP A 119 0.39 -0.11 21.70
CA ASP A 119 0.95 -1.13 22.57
C ASP A 119 -0.13 -2.12 23.02
N LEU A 120 -1.30 -1.62 23.38
CA LEU A 120 -2.46 -2.46 23.69
C LEU A 120 -2.86 -3.30 22.47
N LEU A 121 -2.92 -2.71 21.28
CA LEU A 121 -3.27 -3.42 20.06
C LEU A 121 -2.26 -4.53 19.73
N LEU A 122 -0.97 -4.28 19.85
CA LEU A 122 0.08 -5.28 19.60
C LEU A 122 0.02 -6.42 20.62
N SER A 123 -0.23 -6.10 21.89
CA SER A 123 -0.36 -7.06 22.97
C SER A 123 -1.60 -7.95 22.79
N GLU A 124 -2.78 -7.33 22.71
CA GLU A 124 -4.06 -8.03 22.69
C GLU A 124 -4.32 -8.79 21.37
N SER A 125 -3.79 -8.31 20.24
CA SER A 125 -3.84 -9.06 18.98
C SER A 125 -2.92 -10.28 18.95
N GLY A 126 -1.98 -10.38 19.89
CA GLY A 126 -0.94 -11.40 19.91
C GLY A 126 0.23 -11.13 18.94
N LEU A 127 0.24 -10.00 18.23
CA LEU A 127 1.30 -9.68 17.29
C LEU A 127 2.64 -9.51 17.98
N GLN A 128 2.67 -8.86 19.14
CA GLN A 128 3.91 -8.70 19.93
C GLN A 128 4.56 -10.05 20.27
N ALA A 129 3.75 -11.04 20.67
CA ALA A 129 4.25 -12.38 20.98
C ALA A 129 4.82 -13.07 19.74
N GLN A 130 4.15 -12.94 18.59
CA GLN A 130 4.63 -13.51 17.33
C GLN A 130 5.93 -12.86 16.84
N LEU A 131 6.05 -11.53 16.93
CA LEU A 131 7.29 -10.83 16.56
C LEU A 131 8.47 -11.25 17.45
N LYS A 132 8.25 -11.40 18.76
CA LYS A 132 9.25 -11.93 19.69
C LYS A 132 9.66 -13.37 19.36
N ALA A 133 8.68 -14.21 18.98
CA ALA A 133 8.97 -15.61 18.61
C ALA A 133 9.79 -15.71 17.31
N VAL A 134 9.50 -14.90 16.32
CA VAL A 134 10.29 -14.81 15.08
C VAL A 134 11.69 -14.26 15.34
N GLY A 135 11.83 -13.26 16.24
CA GLY A 135 13.10 -12.69 16.69
C GLY A 135 13.94 -12.01 15.61
N ARG A 136 13.32 -11.65 14.47
CA ARG A 136 14.00 -11.12 13.28
C ARG A 136 13.33 -9.91 12.65
N ALA A 137 12.36 -9.34 13.34
CA ALA A 137 11.67 -8.13 12.88
C ALA A 137 11.24 -7.28 14.07
N ASP A 138 11.46 -5.98 13.95
CA ASP A 138 10.98 -4.98 14.89
C ASP A 138 9.67 -4.38 14.39
N PHE A 139 8.88 -3.83 15.31
CA PHE A 139 7.69 -3.06 14.98
C PHE A 139 8.00 -1.56 15.09
N VAL A 140 7.54 -0.79 14.10
CA VAL A 140 7.63 0.68 14.09
C VAL A 140 6.22 1.24 13.95
N ASP A 141 5.81 2.07 14.91
CA ASP A 141 4.58 2.87 14.78
C ASP A 141 4.84 4.07 13.87
N LEU A 142 4.23 4.04 12.68
CA LEU A 142 4.40 5.09 11.68
C LEU A 142 3.76 6.43 12.09
N ASN A 143 2.85 6.44 13.06
CA ASN A 143 2.26 7.67 13.59
C ASN A 143 3.26 8.45 14.47
N PHE A 144 4.23 7.75 15.07
CA PHE A 144 5.22 8.34 15.98
C PHE A 144 6.65 8.30 15.41
N ASP A 145 6.86 7.72 14.22
CA ASP A 145 8.18 7.74 13.58
C ASP A 145 8.56 9.16 13.15
N SER A 146 9.85 9.44 13.17
CA SER A 146 10.36 10.71 12.65
C SER A 146 10.07 10.82 11.16
N VAL A 147 9.69 12.01 10.69
CA VAL A 147 9.32 12.24 9.29
C VAL A 147 10.41 12.94 8.51
N ALA A 148 10.40 12.76 7.19
CA ALA A 148 11.21 13.52 6.25
C ALA A 148 10.34 14.09 5.14
N ARG A 149 10.71 15.27 4.66
CA ARG A 149 10.06 15.94 3.54
C ARG A 149 10.47 15.29 2.22
N VAL A 150 9.49 14.99 1.39
CA VAL A 150 9.68 14.41 0.06
C VAL A 150 8.95 15.28 -0.97
N THR A 151 9.62 15.62 -2.05
CA THR A 151 8.99 16.26 -3.21
C THR A 151 8.58 15.16 -4.19
N PRO A 152 7.28 14.97 -4.47
CA PRO A 152 6.84 13.97 -5.42
C PRO A 152 7.38 14.26 -6.81
N SER A 153 8.06 13.28 -7.43
CA SER A 153 8.63 13.41 -8.78
C SER A 153 7.64 13.08 -9.89
N THR A 154 6.46 12.58 -9.54
CA THR A 154 5.43 12.17 -10.50
C THR A 154 4.32 13.21 -10.56
N GLY A 155 3.88 13.60 -11.76
CA GLY A 155 2.74 14.49 -11.96
C GLY A 155 1.38 13.88 -11.57
N LEU A 156 1.37 12.83 -10.73
CA LEU A 156 0.17 12.11 -10.29
C LEU A 156 -0.48 12.70 -9.05
N THR A 157 0.18 13.65 -8.39
CA THR A 157 -0.33 14.32 -7.19
C THR A 157 -0.36 15.84 -7.39
N GLN A 158 -1.34 16.49 -6.77
CA GLN A 158 -1.40 17.95 -6.67
C GLN A 158 -0.54 18.50 -5.52
N LEU A 159 0.00 17.62 -4.68
CA LEU A 159 0.84 18.01 -3.57
C LEU A 159 2.25 18.36 -4.07
N GLN A 160 2.76 19.52 -3.66
CA GLN A 160 4.12 19.95 -3.96
C GLN A 160 5.14 19.28 -3.04
N GLU A 161 4.73 18.94 -1.83
CA GLU A 161 5.53 18.22 -0.85
C GLU A 161 4.66 17.32 0.02
N ILE A 162 5.25 16.26 0.52
CA ILE A 162 4.65 15.33 1.48
C ILE A 162 5.66 15.02 2.58
N TRP A 163 5.17 14.71 3.76
CA TRP A 163 5.99 14.28 4.88
C TRP A 163 5.76 12.80 5.13
N LEU A 164 6.81 12.01 5.02
CA LEU A 164 6.73 10.55 5.16
C LEU A 164 7.58 10.06 6.33
N PRO A 165 7.14 9.01 7.03
CA PRO A 165 7.92 8.32 8.05
C PRO A 165 9.27 7.86 7.49
N LYS A 166 10.35 8.03 8.26
CA LYS A 166 11.69 7.62 7.81
C LYS A 166 11.81 6.11 7.65
N ALA A 167 11.11 5.33 8.43
CA ALA A 167 11.06 3.88 8.27
C ALA A 167 10.60 3.49 6.86
N LEU A 168 9.59 4.18 6.32
CA LEU A 168 9.10 3.96 4.96
C LEU A 168 10.15 4.31 3.89
N LEU A 169 10.89 5.40 4.10
CA LEU A 169 11.88 5.89 3.13
C LEU A 169 13.18 5.08 3.13
N SER A 170 13.41 4.33 4.19
CA SER A 170 14.63 3.54 4.37
C SER A 170 14.49 2.08 3.93
N ALA A 171 13.32 1.67 3.47
CA ALA A 171 13.03 0.30 3.00
C ALA A 171 13.36 0.10 1.50
#